data_651215e8dbe5452def02e642253d41d5
#
_entry.id   651215e8dbe5452def02e642253d41d5
#
_cell.length_a   1.000
_cell.length_b   1.000
_cell.length_c   1.000
_cell.angle_alpha   90.00
_cell.angle_beta   90.00
_cell.angle_gamma   90.00
#
_symmetry.space_group_name_H-M   'P 1'
#
loop_
_entity.id
_entity.type
_entity.pdbx_description
1 polymer ?
#
loop_
_entity_poly.entity_id
_entity_poly.type
_entity_poly.pdbx_seq_one_letter_code
_entity_poly.pdbx_strand_id
1 'polypeptide(L)'
;MELIRILAAAVLLATSSVDAPAQSPAADPTAVTATVRAFHQALAAGDSAGALRLLAADAVILESGGRESRDEYAAHHLAEDIEFARAVPVERSAPQVTVSGDVAWVSSASLMRGTYRGRAIDAAGVELMVLSRTATGWVIRAIHWSSR
;
A
#
# COMPACT_ATOMS: atom_id res chain seq x y z
N MET A 1 28.14 5.57 81.24
CA MET A 1 27.49 6.43 80.26
C MET A 1 27.92 5.90 78.89
N GLU A 2 27.13 5.00 78.33
CA GLU A 2 27.39 4.42 76.99
C GLU A 2 26.54 5.14 75.94
N LEU A 3 27.20 5.67 74.92
CA LEU A 3 26.57 6.33 73.74
C LEU A 3 26.15 5.22 72.73
N ILE A 4 24.88 5.02 72.60
CA ILE A 4 24.31 4.19 71.52
C ILE A 4 24.39 4.97 70.19
N ARG A 5 25.19 4.48 69.24
CA ARG A 5 25.22 4.99 67.85
C ARG A 5 24.14 4.23 67.04
N ILE A 6 23.12 4.97 66.67
CA ILE A 6 22.10 4.46 65.72
C ILE A 6 22.62 4.65 64.31
N LEU A 7 22.90 3.53 63.60
CA LEU A 7 23.19 3.53 62.15
C LEU A 7 21.88 3.57 61.40
N ALA A 8 21.59 4.67 60.73
CA ALA A 8 20.49 4.76 59.78
C ALA A 8 20.95 4.18 58.43
N ALA A 9 20.41 3.03 58.05
CA ALA A 9 20.59 2.44 56.73
C ALA A 9 19.62 3.09 55.75
N ALA A 10 20.13 3.87 54.79
CA ALA A 10 19.34 4.41 53.69
C ALA A 10 19.15 3.33 52.62
N VAL A 11 17.94 2.86 52.47
CA VAL A 11 17.56 1.96 51.36
C VAL A 11 17.29 2.81 50.11
N LEU A 12 18.19 2.76 49.13
CA LEU A 12 17.96 3.32 47.81
C LEU A 12 17.01 2.38 47.02
N LEU A 13 15.77 2.76 46.85
CA LEU A 13 14.87 2.13 45.86
C LEU A 13 15.25 2.58 44.46
N ALA A 14 15.90 1.69 43.69
CA ALA A 14 16.10 1.88 42.26
C ALA A 14 14.74 1.66 41.55
N THR A 15 14.13 2.74 41.07
CA THR A 15 12.96 2.67 40.21
C THR A 15 13.42 2.33 38.79
N SER A 16 13.27 1.05 38.42
CA SER A 16 13.44 0.63 37.02
C SER A 16 12.29 1.19 36.20
N SER A 17 12.57 2.20 35.35
CA SER A 17 11.62 2.65 34.34
C SER A 17 11.47 1.54 33.30
N VAL A 18 10.31 0.90 33.30
CA VAL A 18 9.93 -0.03 32.21
C VAL A 18 9.57 0.86 31.04
N ASP A 19 10.43 0.90 30.00
CA ASP A 19 10.08 1.53 28.73
C ASP A 19 8.85 0.81 28.17
N ALA A 20 7.72 1.51 28.12
CA ALA A 20 6.54 1.01 27.44
C ALA A 20 6.88 0.86 25.95
N PRO A 21 6.53 -0.28 25.31
CA PRO A 21 6.78 -0.43 23.89
C PRO A 21 6.09 0.72 23.14
N ALA A 22 6.85 1.41 22.27
CA ALA A 22 6.32 2.46 21.43
C ALA A 22 5.11 1.90 20.68
N GLN A 23 3.94 2.48 20.90
CA GLN A 23 2.73 2.10 20.19
C GLN A 23 2.98 2.33 18.70
N SER A 24 2.92 1.27 17.91
CA SER A 24 2.90 1.39 16.44
C SER A 24 1.83 2.40 16.06
N PRO A 25 2.12 3.35 15.15
CA PRO A 25 1.12 4.33 14.72
C PRO A 25 -0.14 3.59 14.30
N ALA A 26 -1.29 4.09 14.77
CA ALA A 26 -2.59 3.47 14.51
C ALA A 26 -2.73 3.13 13.02
N ALA A 27 -3.33 1.97 12.75
CA ALA A 27 -3.67 1.57 11.41
C ALA A 27 -4.43 2.71 10.71
N ASP A 28 -3.89 3.23 9.59
CA ASP A 28 -4.52 4.31 8.84
C ASP A 28 -4.99 3.80 7.45
N PRO A 29 -6.24 3.29 7.36
CA PRO A 29 -6.82 2.86 6.09
C PRO A 29 -6.95 4.02 5.08
N THR A 30 -7.00 5.26 5.55
CA THR A 30 -7.13 6.45 4.70
C THR A 30 -5.87 6.66 3.88
N ALA A 31 -4.69 6.56 4.51
CA ALA A 31 -3.42 6.71 3.83
C ALA A 31 -3.18 5.56 2.82
N VAL A 32 -3.57 4.33 3.16
CA VAL A 32 -3.54 3.18 2.24
C VAL A 32 -4.43 3.43 1.02
N THR A 33 -5.68 3.84 1.25
CA THR A 33 -6.63 4.17 0.17
C THR A 33 -6.11 5.32 -0.70
N ALA A 34 -5.49 6.33 -0.11
CA ALA A 34 -4.91 7.44 -0.84
C ALA A 34 -3.78 6.99 -1.77
N THR A 35 -2.92 6.06 -1.34
CA THR A 35 -1.85 5.49 -2.17
C THR A 35 -2.41 4.73 -3.37
N VAL A 36 -3.40 3.86 -3.17
CA VAL A 36 -4.07 3.13 -4.26
C VAL A 36 -4.74 4.09 -5.25
N ARG A 37 -5.45 5.08 -4.73
CA ARG A 37 -6.09 6.11 -5.57
C ARG A 37 -5.07 6.90 -6.38
N ALA A 38 -3.95 7.31 -5.77
CA ALA A 38 -2.89 8.04 -6.44
C ALA A 38 -2.28 7.22 -7.59
N PHE A 39 -2.12 5.91 -7.43
CA PHE A 39 -1.66 5.03 -8.50
C PHE A 39 -2.64 5.03 -9.68
N HIS A 40 -3.93 4.82 -9.45
CA HIS A 40 -4.93 4.87 -10.53
C HIS A 40 -5.01 6.24 -11.19
N GLN A 41 -4.88 7.33 -10.42
CA GLN A 41 -4.85 8.69 -10.96
C GLN A 41 -3.62 8.94 -11.83
N ALA A 42 -2.46 8.41 -11.44
CA ALA A 42 -1.25 8.51 -12.25
C ALA A 42 -1.40 7.80 -13.59
N LEU A 43 -1.98 6.59 -13.62
CA LEU A 43 -2.30 5.90 -14.87
C LEU A 43 -3.25 6.73 -15.75
N ALA A 44 -4.36 7.18 -15.19
CA ALA A 44 -5.35 7.98 -15.94
C ALA A 44 -4.80 9.33 -16.44
N ALA A 45 -3.85 9.93 -15.71
CA ALA A 45 -3.18 11.16 -16.10
C ALA A 45 -2.03 10.95 -17.11
N GLY A 46 -1.58 9.71 -17.30
CA GLY A 46 -0.38 9.42 -18.13
C GLY A 46 0.94 9.69 -17.39
N ASP A 47 0.91 9.77 -16.05
CA ASP A 47 2.10 10.01 -15.23
C ASP A 47 2.80 8.70 -14.89
N SER A 48 3.58 8.17 -15.83
CA SER A 48 4.38 6.95 -15.63
C SER A 48 5.32 7.06 -14.42
N ALA A 49 5.97 8.20 -14.25
CA ALA A 49 6.90 8.41 -13.13
C ALA A 49 6.15 8.43 -11.79
N GLY A 50 4.94 9.04 -11.76
CA GLY A 50 4.06 9.03 -10.60
C GLY A 50 3.62 7.63 -10.22
N ALA A 51 3.17 6.83 -11.18
CA ALA A 51 2.78 5.44 -10.95
C ALA A 51 3.96 4.62 -10.39
N LEU A 52 5.13 4.71 -11.02
CA LEU A 52 6.32 3.96 -10.59
C LEU A 52 6.85 4.37 -9.21
N ARG A 53 6.68 5.63 -8.79
CA ARG A 53 7.07 6.06 -7.43
C ARG A 53 6.23 5.41 -6.33
N LEU A 54 5.01 4.99 -6.65
CA LEU A 54 4.10 4.33 -5.71
C LEU A 54 4.35 2.82 -5.61
N LEU A 55 5.09 2.24 -6.55
CA LEU A 55 5.52 0.84 -6.52
C LEU A 55 6.83 0.70 -5.75
N ALA A 56 6.90 -0.31 -4.87
CA ALA A 56 8.15 -0.70 -4.24
C ALA A 56 9.16 -1.19 -5.30
N ALA A 57 10.45 -1.12 -5.00
CA ALA A 57 11.49 -1.58 -5.94
C ALA A 57 11.37 -3.07 -6.30
N ASP A 58 10.87 -3.87 -5.35
CA ASP A 58 10.62 -5.31 -5.48
C ASP A 58 9.14 -5.64 -5.75
N ALA A 59 8.35 -4.67 -6.21
CA ALA A 59 6.93 -4.89 -6.51
C ALA A 59 6.77 -5.93 -7.63
N VAL A 60 5.66 -6.69 -7.53
CA VAL A 60 5.25 -7.66 -8.55
C VAL A 60 3.86 -7.33 -9.07
N ILE A 61 3.68 -7.49 -10.37
CA ILE A 61 2.39 -7.35 -11.04
C ILE A 61 1.98 -8.73 -11.56
N LEU A 62 0.75 -9.13 -11.25
CA LEU A 62 0.17 -10.42 -11.60
C LEU A 62 -1.07 -10.16 -12.44
N GLU A 63 -1.03 -10.52 -13.71
CA GLU A 63 -2.15 -10.33 -14.63
C GLU A 63 -2.14 -11.39 -15.73
N SER A 64 -3.31 -11.83 -16.18
CA SER A 64 -3.49 -12.72 -17.34
C SER A 64 -2.62 -13.99 -17.29
N GLY A 65 -2.35 -14.49 -16.08
CA GLY A 65 -1.46 -15.66 -15.87
C GLY A 65 0.03 -15.34 -15.91
N GLY A 66 0.41 -14.09 -16.14
CA GLY A 66 1.79 -13.58 -16.11
C GLY A 66 2.19 -13.05 -14.74
N ARG A 67 3.50 -12.90 -14.57
CA ARG A 67 4.13 -12.24 -13.43
C ARG A 67 5.27 -11.36 -13.93
N GLU A 68 5.24 -10.08 -13.56
CA GLU A 68 6.26 -9.12 -13.88
C GLU A 68 6.84 -8.47 -12.62
N SER A 69 8.12 -8.20 -12.63
CA SER A 69 8.76 -7.27 -11.72
C SER A 69 8.35 -5.82 -12.05
N ARG A 70 8.62 -4.90 -11.14
CA ARG A 70 8.42 -3.46 -11.37
C ARG A 70 9.11 -2.95 -12.63
N ASP A 71 10.33 -3.42 -12.90
CA ASP A 71 11.13 -2.96 -14.04
C ASP A 71 10.60 -3.56 -15.36
N GLU A 72 10.18 -4.82 -15.37
CA GLU A 72 9.51 -5.44 -16.52
C GLU A 72 8.19 -4.75 -16.82
N TYR A 73 7.38 -4.47 -15.80
CA TYR A 73 6.13 -3.72 -15.95
C TYR A 73 6.39 -2.33 -16.54
N ALA A 74 7.38 -1.60 -16.03
CA ALA A 74 7.76 -0.29 -16.54
C ALA A 74 8.19 -0.32 -18.01
N ALA A 75 8.88 -1.41 -18.42
CA ALA A 75 9.38 -1.56 -19.78
C ALA A 75 8.32 -2.02 -20.80
N HIS A 76 7.32 -2.79 -20.35
CA HIS A 76 6.42 -3.50 -21.26
C HIS A 76 4.96 -3.06 -21.13
N HIS A 77 4.33 -3.15 -19.94
CA HIS A 77 2.88 -2.99 -19.80
C HIS A 77 2.41 -1.62 -19.31
N LEU A 78 3.22 -0.88 -18.55
CA LEU A 78 2.81 0.41 -17.99
C LEU A 78 2.26 1.39 -19.05
N ALA A 79 2.88 1.42 -20.22
CA ALA A 79 2.43 2.30 -21.31
C ALA A 79 1.05 1.89 -21.86
N GLU A 80 0.78 0.59 -21.95
CA GLU A 80 -0.53 0.07 -22.39
C GLU A 80 -1.61 0.33 -21.34
N ASP A 81 -1.29 0.14 -20.06
CA ASP A 81 -2.21 0.43 -18.94
C ASP A 81 -2.59 1.91 -18.88
N ILE A 82 -1.63 2.79 -19.11
CA ILE A 82 -1.87 4.24 -19.23
C ILE A 82 -2.77 4.54 -20.43
N GLU A 83 -2.49 3.95 -21.60
CA GLU A 83 -3.32 4.13 -22.79
C GLU A 83 -4.74 3.65 -22.53
N PHE A 84 -4.89 2.46 -21.93
CA PHE A 84 -6.17 1.90 -21.57
C PHE A 84 -6.92 2.77 -20.55
N ALA A 85 -6.28 3.15 -19.44
CA ALA A 85 -6.90 3.94 -18.37
C ALA A 85 -7.37 5.33 -18.86
N ARG A 86 -6.74 5.87 -19.89
CA ARG A 86 -7.14 7.15 -20.52
C ARG A 86 -8.28 6.98 -21.53
N ALA A 87 -8.37 5.82 -22.16
CA ALA A 87 -9.37 5.56 -23.21
C ALA A 87 -10.66 4.98 -22.65
N VAL A 88 -10.61 4.20 -21.57
CA VAL A 88 -11.74 3.43 -21.05
C VAL A 88 -12.12 3.95 -19.65
N PRO A 89 -13.31 4.51 -19.49
CA PRO A 89 -13.86 4.83 -18.18
C PRO A 89 -13.93 3.58 -17.28
N VAL A 90 -13.47 3.72 -16.03
CA VAL A 90 -13.47 2.64 -15.05
C VAL A 90 -14.26 3.08 -13.82
N GLU A 91 -15.38 2.42 -13.59
CA GLU A 91 -16.17 2.57 -12.37
C GLU A 91 -15.65 1.58 -11.33
N ARG A 92 -15.14 2.08 -10.19
CA ARG A 92 -14.62 1.22 -9.10
C ARG A 92 -15.56 1.22 -7.91
N SER A 93 -15.74 0.05 -7.31
CA SER A 93 -16.40 -0.07 -6.01
C SER A 93 -15.59 0.65 -4.92
N ALA A 94 -16.23 0.94 -3.79
CA ALA A 94 -15.52 1.34 -2.59
C ALA A 94 -14.45 0.26 -2.22
N PRO A 95 -13.19 0.65 -1.98
CA PRO A 95 -12.15 -0.32 -1.66
C PRO A 95 -12.40 -0.95 -0.28
N GLN A 96 -12.15 -2.25 -0.18
CA GLN A 96 -12.09 -2.97 1.09
C GLN A 96 -10.64 -2.97 1.56
N VAL A 97 -10.37 -2.31 2.69
CA VAL A 97 -9.01 -2.12 3.22
C VAL A 97 -8.86 -2.89 4.52
N THR A 98 -7.80 -3.67 4.63
CA THR A 98 -7.36 -4.28 5.88
C THR A 98 -5.91 -3.86 6.14
N VAL A 99 -5.62 -3.40 7.36
CA VAL A 99 -4.27 -3.03 7.80
C VAL A 99 -3.87 -3.92 8.96
N SER A 100 -2.66 -4.49 8.88
CA SER A 100 -2.07 -5.34 9.91
C SER A 100 -0.61 -4.93 10.13
N GLY A 101 -0.35 -4.13 11.16
CA GLY A 101 0.96 -3.56 11.42
C GLY A 101 1.43 -2.68 10.24
N ASP A 102 2.56 -3.04 9.65
CA ASP A 102 3.16 -2.33 8.53
C ASP A 102 2.77 -2.91 7.16
N VAL A 103 1.78 -3.78 7.10
CA VAL A 103 1.25 -4.37 5.86
C VAL A 103 -0.23 -4.05 5.74
N ALA A 104 -0.68 -3.79 4.53
CA ALA A 104 -2.09 -3.63 4.21
C ALA A 104 -2.42 -4.37 2.91
N TRP A 105 -3.70 -4.75 2.76
CA TRP A 105 -4.23 -5.19 1.48
C TRP A 105 -5.55 -4.50 1.18
N VAL A 106 -5.74 -4.24 -0.09
CA VAL A 106 -6.89 -3.53 -0.62
C VAL A 106 -7.49 -4.33 -1.76
N SER A 107 -8.77 -4.60 -1.69
CA SER A 107 -9.49 -5.21 -2.81
C SER A 107 -10.60 -4.29 -3.31
N SER A 108 -10.83 -4.30 -4.62
CA SER A 108 -11.91 -3.59 -5.28
C SER A 108 -12.42 -4.35 -6.50
N ALA A 109 -13.67 -4.08 -6.87
CA ALA A 109 -14.23 -4.51 -8.14
C ALA A 109 -14.35 -3.32 -9.08
N SER A 110 -14.35 -3.57 -10.38
CA SER A 110 -14.48 -2.54 -11.39
C SER A 110 -15.40 -2.97 -12.54
N LEU A 111 -16.02 -1.96 -13.16
CA LEU A 111 -16.72 -2.09 -14.44
C LEU A 111 -16.02 -1.17 -15.44
N MET A 112 -15.71 -1.71 -16.60
CA MET A 112 -14.98 -1.03 -17.67
C MET A 112 -15.85 -1.03 -18.91
N ARG A 113 -16.27 0.15 -19.37
CA ARG A 113 -17.10 0.29 -20.56
C ARG A 113 -16.59 1.41 -21.44
N GLY A 114 -16.28 1.08 -22.70
CA GLY A 114 -15.77 2.07 -23.64
C GLY A 114 -15.26 1.46 -24.93
N THR A 115 -14.32 2.11 -25.54
CA THR A 115 -13.66 1.63 -26.77
C THR A 115 -12.14 1.76 -26.60
N TYR A 116 -11.42 0.69 -26.88
CA TYR A 116 -9.96 0.66 -26.83
C TYR A 116 -9.41 0.07 -28.12
N ARG A 117 -8.55 0.79 -28.81
CA ARG A 117 -7.96 0.41 -30.10
C ARG A 117 -9.01 -0.10 -31.12
N GLY A 118 -10.16 0.58 -31.18
CA GLY A 118 -11.27 0.25 -32.10
C GLY A 118 -12.14 -0.95 -31.66
N ARG A 119 -11.90 -1.53 -30.50
CA ARG A 119 -12.68 -2.65 -29.94
C ARG A 119 -13.54 -2.16 -28.79
N ALA A 120 -14.82 -2.58 -28.80
CA ALA A 120 -15.72 -2.33 -27.67
C ALA A 120 -15.22 -3.10 -26.43
N ILE A 121 -15.20 -2.41 -25.31
CA ILE A 121 -14.90 -2.96 -23.98
C ILE A 121 -16.17 -2.93 -23.16
N ASP A 122 -16.58 -4.07 -22.65
CA ASP A 122 -17.62 -4.24 -21.61
C ASP A 122 -17.14 -5.39 -20.72
N ALA A 123 -16.43 -5.05 -19.65
CA ALA A 123 -15.75 -6.01 -18.81
C ALA A 123 -15.94 -5.70 -17.32
N ALA A 124 -15.93 -6.74 -16.51
CA ALA A 124 -15.87 -6.65 -15.06
C ALA A 124 -14.50 -7.14 -14.59
N GLY A 125 -13.90 -6.42 -13.68
CA GLY A 125 -12.60 -6.74 -13.12
C GLY A 125 -12.61 -6.78 -11.60
N VAL A 126 -11.61 -7.44 -11.03
CA VAL A 126 -11.26 -7.37 -9.62
C VAL A 126 -9.77 -7.09 -9.48
N GLU A 127 -9.46 -6.38 -8.41
CA GLU A 127 -8.11 -5.98 -8.08
C GLU A 127 -7.79 -6.35 -6.64
N LEU A 128 -6.58 -6.82 -6.40
CA LEU A 128 -5.98 -6.94 -5.07
C LEU A 128 -4.62 -6.25 -5.09
N MET A 129 -4.42 -5.29 -4.19
CA MET A 129 -3.14 -4.67 -3.94
C MET A 129 -2.64 -4.99 -2.53
N VAL A 130 -1.37 -5.33 -2.41
CA VAL A 130 -0.67 -5.47 -1.13
C VAL A 130 0.30 -4.31 -0.99
N LEU A 131 0.26 -3.64 0.15
CA LEU A 131 1.07 -2.48 0.46
C LEU A 131 1.91 -2.71 1.71
N SER A 132 3.03 -2.02 1.82
CA SER A 132 3.79 -1.95 3.05
C SER A 132 4.08 -0.51 3.42
N ARG A 133 4.19 -0.27 4.73
CA ARG A 133 4.57 1.03 5.28
C ARG A 133 6.08 1.23 5.12
N THR A 134 6.47 2.44 4.78
CA THR A 134 7.86 2.91 4.74
C THR A 134 8.01 4.17 5.61
N ALA A 135 9.20 4.69 5.73
CA ALA A 135 9.44 5.95 6.46
C ALA A 135 8.70 7.16 5.84
N THR A 136 8.35 7.09 4.55
CA THR A 136 7.72 8.20 3.81
C THR A 136 6.25 7.94 3.47
N GLY A 137 5.67 6.82 3.90
CA GLY A 137 4.27 6.48 3.63
C GLY A 137 4.10 5.03 3.16
N TRP A 138 3.02 4.75 2.46
CA TRP A 138 2.73 3.42 1.94
C TRP A 138 3.22 3.26 0.51
N VAL A 139 3.74 2.07 0.18
CA VAL A 139 4.13 1.67 -1.19
C VAL A 139 3.48 0.35 -1.55
N ILE A 140 3.15 0.17 -2.83
CA ILE A 140 2.52 -1.04 -3.35
C ILE A 140 3.59 -2.09 -3.60
N ARG A 141 3.41 -3.29 -3.03
CA ARG A 141 4.30 -4.44 -3.15
C ARG A 141 3.83 -5.46 -4.17
N ALA A 142 2.51 -5.58 -4.29
CA ALA A 142 1.94 -6.49 -5.28
C ALA A 142 0.63 -5.93 -5.81
N ILE A 143 0.39 -6.15 -7.09
CA ILE A 143 -0.89 -5.92 -7.74
C ILE A 143 -1.33 -7.22 -8.40
N HIS A 144 -2.58 -7.59 -8.22
CA HIS A 144 -3.20 -8.64 -9.00
C HIS A 144 -4.48 -8.11 -9.65
N TRP A 145 -4.51 -8.19 -10.96
CA TRP A 145 -5.68 -7.88 -11.77
C TRP A 145 -6.22 -9.14 -12.43
N SER A 146 -7.54 -9.25 -12.45
CA SER A 146 -8.24 -10.20 -13.30
C SER A 146 -9.53 -9.60 -13.83
N SER A 147 -9.90 -9.96 -15.06
CA SER A 147 -11.10 -9.46 -15.73
C SER A 147 -11.79 -10.56 -16.55
N ARG A 148 -13.06 -10.35 -16.85
CA ARG A 148 -13.90 -11.22 -17.70
C ARG A 148 -14.85 -10.40 -18.55
#